data_8862bd16dd774e245328175a32a582d7
#
_entry.id   8862bd16dd774e245328175a32a582d7
#
_cell.length_a   1.000
_cell.length_b   1.000
_cell.length_c   1.000
_cell.angle_alpha   90.00
_cell.angle_beta   90.00
_cell.angle_gamma   90.00
#
_symmetry.space_group_name_H-M   'P 1'
#
loop_
_entity.id
_entity.type
_entity.pdbx_description
1 polymer ?
#
loop_
_entity_poly.entity_id
_entity_poly.type
_entity_poly.pdbx_seq_one_letter_code
_entity_poly.pdbx_strand_id
1 'polypeptide(L)'
;MLRILIGGFKMSRIGKLPISIPAGVTITQKDGVVSVKGPKGELSQYVDSSIIVKIADGHVELDIDEKSSVDQKQKQAFHGLYRSLINNMVVGVSEGYKKTLELVGVGYRVSNQGNIIEFALGYTHPIFIELPKEVKVETKSERNQNPVLMLECCDK
;
A
#
# COMPACT_ATOMS: atom_id res chain seq x y z
N MET A 1 -13.15 49.16 -7.74
CA MET A 1 -12.08 48.18 -7.49
C MET A 1 -12.71 46.89 -7.01
N LEU A 2 -13.11 46.01 -7.93
CA LEU A 2 -13.91 44.81 -7.64
C LEU A 2 -12.96 43.65 -7.42
N ARG A 3 -12.79 43.21 -6.18
CA ARG A 3 -12.01 42.02 -5.80
C ARG A 3 -12.88 40.78 -6.03
N ILE A 4 -12.70 40.15 -7.18
CA ILE A 4 -13.31 38.84 -7.44
C ILE A 4 -12.64 37.85 -6.50
N LEU A 5 -13.36 37.45 -5.45
CA LEU A 5 -13.03 36.29 -4.62
C LEU A 5 -13.23 35.04 -5.48
N ILE A 6 -12.18 34.62 -6.16
CA ILE A 6 -12.13 33.28 -6.75
C ILE A 6 -12.09 32.32 -5.56
N GLY A 7 -13.24 31.71 -5.28
CA GLY A 7 -13.37 30.67 -4.27
C GLY A 7 -12.39 29.56 -4.58
N GLY A 8 -11.26 29.54 -3.86
CA GLY A 8 -10.27 28.49 -3.98
C GLY A 8 -10.91 27.16 -3.60
N PHE A 9 -11.08 26.30 -4.57
CA PHE A 9 -11.51 24.93 -4.35
C PHE A 9 -10.61 24.27 -3.30
N LYS A 10 -11.21 23.87 -2.19
CA LYS A 10 -10.49 23.13 -1.14
C LYS A 10 -10.09 21.76 -1.65
N MET A 11 -8.92 21.65 -2.26
CA MET A 11 -8.28 20.37 -2.51
C MET A 11 -8.04 19.61 -1.20
N SER A 12 -8.09 18.29 -1.24
CA SER A 12 -7.80 17.44 -0.09
C SER A 12 -6.45 17.81 0.53
N ARG A 13 -6.42 18.07 1.83
CA ARG A 13 -5.18 18.36 2.57
C ARG A 13 -4.15 17.23 2.45
N ILE A 14 -4.64 15.99 2.39
CA ILE A 14 -3.81 14.78 2.30
C ILE A 14 -3.12 14.70 0.92
N GLY A 15 -3.82 15.01 -0.18
CA GLY A 15 -3.25 14.93 -1.52
C GLY A 15 -2.09 15.90 -1.77
N LYS A 16 -2.05 17.03 -1.07
CA LYS A 16 -1.01 18.07 -1.20
C LYS A 16 0.26 17.80 -0.39
N LEU A 17 0.25 16.79 0.49
CA LEU A 17 1.43 16.47 1.28
C LEU A 17 2.48 15.79 0.39
N PRO A 18 3.69 16.33 0.24
CA PRO A 18 4.74 15.68 -0.51
C PRO A 18 5.10 14.35 0.13
N ILE A 19 5.45 13.38 -0.71
CA ILE A 19 5.92 12.05 -0.27
C ILE A 19 7.44 12.10 -0.30
N SER A 20 8.09 11.95 0.85
CA SER A 20 9.55 11.88 0.92
C SER A 20 10.04 10.53 0.38
N ILE A 21 11.08 10.55 -0.44
CA ILE A 21 11.73 9.35 -0.98
C ILE A 21 12.90 9.01 -0.04
N PRO A 22 12.86 7.89 0.69
CA PRO A 22 13.98 7.48 1.53
C PRO A 22 15.18 7.06 0.69
N ALA A 23 16.37 7.10 1.28
CA ALA A 23 17.60 6.68 0.62
C ALA A 23 17.50 5.21 0.15
N GLY A 24 17.88 4.96 -1.10
CA GLY A 24 17.82 3.62 -1.71
C GLY A 24 16.50 3.29 -2.41
N VAL A 25 15.54 4.21 -2.47
CA VAL A 25 14.30 4.05 -3.26
C VAL A 25 14.41 4.88 -4.55
N THR A 26 14.13 4.26 -5.67
CA THR A 26 14.07 4.91 -6.98
C THR A 26 12.64 4.87 -7.51
N ILE A 27 12.15 6.02 -7.94
CA ILE A 27 10.81 6.15 -8.53
C ILE A 27 10.94 6.57 -9.97
N THR A 28 10.27 5.84 -10.85
CA THR A 28 10.21 6.14 -12.29
C THR A 28 8.76 6.17 -12.75
N GLN A 29 8.47 7.06 -13.69
CA GLN A 29 7.16 7.14 -14.34
C GLN A 29 7.32 6.95 -15.85
N LYS A 30 6.59 5.99 -16.42
CA LYS A 30 6.50 5.74 -17.86
C LYS A 30 5.06 5.36 -18.23
N ASP A 31 4.54 5.97 -19.27
CA ASP A 31 3.23 5.62 -19.88
C ASP A 31 2.07 5.51 -18.88
N GLY A 32 2.03 6.42 -17.88
CA GLY A 32 1.01 6.41 -16.84
C GLY A 32 1.22 5.35 -15.75
N VAL A 33 2.32 4.59 -15.79
CA VAL A 33 2.68 3.64 -14.73
C VAL A 33 3.80 4.24 -13.88
N VAL A 34 3.58 4.31 -12.59
CA VAL A 34 4.60 4.67 -11.59
C VAL A 34 5.19 3.39 -11.04
N SER A 35 6.49 3.21 -11.23
CA SER A 35 7.25 2.09 -10.67
C SER A 35 8.15 2.58 -9.56
N VAL A 36 8.07 1.93 -8.42
CA VAL A 36 8.86 2.23 -7.22
C VAL A 36 9.75 1.02 -6.93
N LYS A 37 11.05 1.22 -6.95
CA LYS A 37 12.05 0.18 -6.69
C LYS A 37 12.82 0.50 -5.43
N GLY A 38 12.94 -0.48 -4.54
CA GLY A 38 13.65 -0.34 -3.27
C GLY A 38 14.35 -1.63 -2.85
N PRO A 39 14.96 -1.65 -1.64
CA PRO A 39 15.72 -2.79 -1.14
C PRO A 39 14.89 -4.06 -0.92
N LYS A 40 13.59 -3.94 -0.68
CA LYS A 40 12.72 -5.09 -0.42
C LYS A 40 11.95 -5.61 -1.64
N GLY A 41 11.92 -4.85 -2.73
CA GLY A 41 11.24 -5.25 -3.95
C GLY A 41 10.95 -4.09 -4.88
N GLU A 42 10.16 -4.38 -5.89
CA GLU A 42 9.70 -3.43 -6.90
C GLU A 42 8.18 -3.54 -7.02
N LEU A 43 7.51 -2.41 -6.96
CA LEU A 43 6.06 -2.31 -7.12
C LEU A 43 5.74 -1.34 -8.24
N SER A 44 4.67 -1.62 -8.97
CA SER A 44 4.19 -0.74 -10.05
C SER A 44 2.70 -0.50 -9.90
N GLN A 45 2.27 0.73 -10.19
CA GLN A 45 0.88 1.15 -10.10
C GLN A 45 0.52 2.02 -11.29
N TYR A 46 -0.58 1.70 -11.96
CA TYR A 46 -1.15 2.57 -12.98
C TYR A 46 -1.79 3.80 -12.32
N VAL A 47 -1.49 4.96 -12.85
CA VAL A 47 -2.04 6.26 -12.43
C VAL A 47 -2.83 6.83 -13.58
N ASP A 48 -4.06 7.24 -13.32
CA ASP A 48 -4.94 7.86 -14.30
C ASP A 48 -4.36 9.15 -14.87
N SER A 49 -4.62 9.42 -16.15
CA SER A 49 -4.13 10.59 -16.86
C SER A 49 -4.60 11.94 -16.28
N SER A 50 -5.61 11.92 -15.41
CA SER A 50 -6.08 13.11 -14.68
C SER A 50 -5.17 13.56 -13.55
N ILE A 51 -4.14 12.77 -13.22
CA ILE A 51 -3.17 13.06 -12.16
C ILE A 51 -1.77 13.16 -12.75
N ILE A 52 -1.11 14.27 -12.47
CA ILE A 52 0.27 14.54 -12.85
C ILE A 52 1.16 14.19 -11.65
N VAL A 53 2.10 13.28 -11.86
CA VAL A 53 3.10 12.93 -10.83
C VAL A 53 4.38 13.71 -11.13
N LYS A 54 4.83 14.50 -10.18
CA LYS A 54 6.08 15.26 -10.25
C LYS A 54 7.08 14.64 -9.29
N ILE A 55 8.22 14.24 -9.83
CA ILE A 55 9.33 13.71 -9.05
C ILE A 55 10.42 14.77 -9.01
N ALA A 56 10.69 15.34 -7.86
CA ALA A 56 11.71 16.38 -7.67
C ALA A 56 12.47 16.15 -6.37
N ASP A 57 13.78 16.32 -6.42
CA ASP A 57 14.73 16.41 -5.28
C ASP A 57 14.37 15.60 -4.02
N GLY A 58 14.10 14.30 -4.20
CA GLY A 58 13.80 13.42 -3.08
C GLY A 58 12.36 13.46 -2.57
N HIS A 59 11.44 14.08 -3.32
CA HIS A 59 10.02 14.12 -3.00
C HIS A 59 9.17 13.81 -4.22
N VAL A 60 8.00 13.24 -4.00
CA VAL A 60 6.96 13.06 -5.01
C VAL A 60 5.78 13.94 -4.66
N GLU A 61 5.37 14.74 -5.60
CA GLU A 61 4.15 15.55 -5.53
C GLU A 61 3.16 15.11 -6.59
N LEU A 62 1.90 15.11 -6.23
CA LEU A 62 0.81 14.85 -7.17
C LEU A 62 0.00 16.12 -7.40
N ASP A 63 -0.25 16.40 -8.66
CA ASP A 63 -1.12 17.49 -9.08
C ASP A 63 -2.28 16.97 -9.90
N ILE A 64 -3.35 17.75 -9.96
CA ILE A 64 -4.53 17.44 -10.77
C ILE A 64 -4.39 18.09 -12.13
N ASP A 65 -4.54 17.31 -13.22
CA ASP A 65 -4.64 17.87 -14.56
C ASP A 65 -6.03 18.51 -14.76
N GLU A 66 -6.05 19.84 -14.88
CA GLU A 66 -7.28 20.60 -15.12
C GLU A 66 -7.87 20.34 -16.51
N LYS A 67 -7.04 19.91 -17.48
CA LYS A 67 -7.44 19.71 -18.88
C LYS A 67 -8.18 18.39 -19.12
N SER A 68 -8.09 17.43 -18.20
CA SER A 68 -8.78 16.14 -18.36
C SER A 68 -10.30 16.31 -18.27
N SER A 69 -11.05 15.52 -19.03
CA SER A 69 -12.52 15.54 -19.08
C SER A 69 -13.21 14.89 -17.87
N VAL A 70 -12.45 14.42 -16.90
CA VAL A 70 -12.97 13.73 -15.70
C VAL A 70 -13.64 14.73 -14.76
N ASP A 71 -14.72 14.31 -14.09
CA ASP A 71 -15.43 15.13 -13.11
C ASP A 71 -14.52 15.57 -11.96
N GLN A 72 -14.69 16.81 -11.51
CA GLN A 72 -13.82 17.42 -10.52
C GLN A 72 -13.84 16.70 -9.16
N LYS A 73 -14.97 16.11 -8.80
CA LYS A 73 -15.07 15.27 -7.60
C LYS A 73 -14.23 13.99 -7.72
N GLN A 74 -14.24 13.37 -8.90
CA GLN A 74 -13.43 12.18 -9.18
C GLN A 74 -11.93 12.52 -9.18
N LYS A 75 -11.51 13.65 -9.78
CA LYS A 75 -10.12 14.12 -9.74
C LYS A 75 -9.62 14.28 -8.30
N GLN A 76 -10.44 14.87 -7.43
CA GLN A 76 -10.09 15.04 -6.02
C GLN A 76 -9.99 13.69 -5.28
N ALA A 77 -10.87 12.74 -5.59
CA ALA A 77 -10.81 11.40 -5.05
C ALA A 77 -9.55 10.65 -5.52
N PHE A 78 -9.24 10.71 -6.83
CA PHE A 78 -8.04 10.12 -7.41
C PHE A 78 -6.75 10.72 -6.86
N HIS A 79 -6.72 12.04 -6.66
CA HIS A 79 -5.57 12.72 -6.07
C HIS A 79 -5.22 12.15 -4.68
N GLY A 80 -6.22 11.98 -3.80
CA GLY A 80 -6.02 11.37 -2.49
C GLY A 80 -5.68 9.88 -2.56
N LEU A 81 -6.33 9.14 -3.47
CA LEU A 81 -6.11 7.71 -3.68
C LEU A 81 -4.67 7.43 -4.14
N TYR A 82 -4.25 8.02 -5.26
CA TYR A 82 -2.92 7.76 -5.82
C TYR A 82 -1.80 8.24 -4.91
N ARG A 83 -2.01 9.35 -4.21
CA ARG A 83 -1.05 9.79 -3.19
C ARG A 83 -0.86 8.72 -2.11
N SER A 84 -1.94 8.13 -1.63
CA SER A 84 -1.89 7.08 -0.60
C SER A 84 -1.26 5.79 -1.14
N LEU A 85 -1.60 5.40 -2.37
CA LEU A 85 -1.01 4.22 -3.02
C LEU A 85 0.50 4.38 -3.21
N ILE A 86 0.95 5.50 -3.79
CA ILE A 86 2.39 5.75 -3.99
C ILE A 86 3.13 5.81 -2.66
N ASN A 87 2.56 6.46 -1.64
CA ASN A 87 3.15 6.46 -0.31
C ASN A 87 3.27 5.04 0.27
N ASN A 88 2.23 4.22 0.12
CA ASN A 88 2.28 2.82 0.56
C ASN A 88 3.36 2.03 -0.19
N MET A 89 3.51 2.24 -1.51
CA MET A 89 4.57 1.61 -2.29
C MET A 89 5.96 2.02 -1.80
N VAL A 90 6.19 3.31 -1.54
CA VAL A 90 7.47 3.81 -1.04
C VAL A 90 7.82 3.20 0.32
N VAL A 91 6.88 3.17 1.26
CA VAL A 91 7.06 2.53 2.58
C VAL A 91 7.27 1.02 2.43
N GLY A 92 6.47 0.38 1.56
CA GLY A 92 6.54 -1.07 1.35
C GLY A 92 7.87 -1.54 0.80
N VAL A 93 8.43 -0.86 -0.22
CA VAL A 93 9.73 -1.26 -0.80
C VAL A 93 10.94 -0.85 0.06
N SER A 94 10.77 0.11 0.99
CA SER A 94 11.82 0.54 1.92
C SER A 94 11.82 -0.29 3.21
N GLU A 95 10.76 -0.20 4.00
CA GLU A 95 10.64 -0.84 5.32
C GLU A 95 9.91 -2.18 5.25
N GLY A 96 8.97 -2.31 4.32
CA GLY A 96 8.03 -3.43 4.20
C GLY A 96 6.90 -3.37 5.21
N TYR A 97 5.85 -4.13 4.94
CA TYR A 97 4.72 -4.26 5.83
C TYR A 97 4.80 -5.55 6.61
N LYS A 98 4.61 -5.47 7.93
CA LYS A 98 4.52 -6.61 8.82
C LYS A 98 3.16 -6.61 9.51
N LYS A 99 2.49 -7.74 9.48
CA LYS A 99 1.23 -7.95 10.17
C LYS A 99 1.34 -9.19 11.05
N THR A 100 1.09 -9.00 12.34
CA THR A 100 1.04 -10.09 13.30
C THR A 100 -0.42 -10.34 13.66
N LEU A 101 -0.86 -11.57 13.52
CA LEU A 101 -2.20 -12.03 13.82
C LEU A 101 -2.12 -13.08 14.94
N GLU A 102 -2.87 -12.89 15.99
CA GLU A 102 -3.01 -13.85 17.09
C GLU A 102 -4.34 -14.58 16.98
N LEU A 103 -4.30 -15.91 17.03
CA LEU A 103 -5.50 -16.74 16.99
C LEU A 103 -5.94 -17.06 18.42
N VAL A 104 -7.05 -16.48 18.85
CA VAL A 104 -7.59 -16.67 20.20
C VAL A 104 -8.69 -17.72 20.17
N GLY A 105 -8.44 -18.86 20.79
CA GLY A 105 -9.41 -19.96 20.90
C GLY A 105 -8.79 -21.22 21.47
N VAL A 106 -9.60 -21.98 22.18
CA VAL A 106 -9.15 -23.25 22.82
C VAL A 106 -8.85 -24.30 21.74
N GLY A 107 -7.62 -24.80 21.74
CA GLY A 107 -7.18 -25.84 20.80
C GLY A 107 -6.90 -25.35 19.38
N TYR A 108 -6.92 -24.05 19.12
CA TYR A 108 -6.54 -23.48 17.82
C TYR A 108 -5.06 -23.72 17.53
N ARG A 109 -4.79 -24.07 16.30
CA ARG A 109 -3.42 -24.28 15.79
C ARG A 109 -3.27 -23.66 14.42
N VAL A 110 -2.07 -23.17 14.14
CA VAL A 110 -1.67 -22.71 12.83
C VAL A 110 -0.32 -23.32 12.49
N SER A 111 -0.17 -23.79 11.27
CA SER A 111 1.09 -24.26 10.70
C SER A 111 1.25 -23.74 9.28
N ASN A 112 2.46 -23.63 8.81
CA ASN A 112 2.73 -23.26 7.43
C ASN A 112 3.65 -24.27 6.76
N GLN A 113 3.38 -24.57 5.50
CA GLN A 113 4.23 -25.36 4.60
C GLN A 113 4.53 -24.51 3.36
N GLY A 114 5.65 -23.78 3.41
CA GLY A 114 5.95 -22.80 2.37
C GLY A 114 4.91 -21.67 2.33
N ASN A 115 4.19 -21.55 1.22
CA ASN A 115 3.16 -20.51 1.03
C ASN A 115 1.75 -20.95 1.44
N ILE A 116 1.58 -22.21 1.87
CA ILE A 116 0.28 -22.73 2.30
C ILE A 116 0.23 -22.66 3.82
N ILE A 117 -0.82 -22.02 4.33
CA ILE A 117 -1.10 -21.95 5.75
C ILE A 117 -2.26 -22.89 6.04
N GLU A 118 -2.07 -23.74 7.04
CA GLU A 118 -3.10 -24.63 7.57
C GLU A 118 -3.61 -24.06 8.90
N PHE A 119 -4.91 -23.92 9.00
CA PHE A 119 -5.61 -23.48 10.20
C PHE A 119 -6.48 -24.61 10.76
N ALA A 120 -6.25 -24.99 12.00
CA ALA A 120 -7.14 -25.85 12.77
C ALA A 120 -7.88 -24.99 13.81
N LEU A 121 -9.12 -24.63 13.49
CA LEU A 121 -9.93 -23.67 14.25
C LEU A 121 -11.15 -24.34 14.92
N GLY A 122 -11.06 -25.63 15.26
CA GLY A 122 -12.15 -26.36 15.90
C GLY A 122 -13.25 -26.85 14.96
N TYR A 123 -13.06 -26.69 13.65
CA TYR A 123 -13.92 -27.32 12.64
C TYR A 123 -13.53 -28.79 12.44
N THR A 124 -14.41 -29.56 11.82
CA THR A 124 -14.20 -31.00 11.53
C THR A 124 -12.98 -31.21 10.59
N HIS A 125 -12.66 -30.25 9.74
CA HIS A 125 -11.54 -30.30 8.80
C HIS A 125 -10.72 -29.00 8.87
N PRO A 126 -9.42 -29.06 8.61
CA PRO A 126 -8.56 -27.89 8.58
C PRO A 126 -8.89 -27.00 7.38
N ILE A 127 -8.58 -25.73 7.51
CA ILE A 127 -8.72 -24.71 6.45
C ILE A 127 -7.34 -24.45 5.89
N PHE A 128 -7.18 -24.54 4.56
CA PHE A 128 -5.94 -24.24 3.87
C PHE A 128 -6.08 -22.93 3.10
N ILE A 129 -5.09 -22.05 3.25
CA ILE A 129 -5.00 -20.79 2.53
C ILE A 129 -3.65 -20.74 1.83
N GLU A 130 -3.67 -20.63 0.50
CA GLU A 130 -2.47 -20.39 -0.30
C GLU A 130 -2.23 -18.89 -0.42
N LEU A 131 -1.02 -18.46 -0.05
CA LEU A 131 -0.60 -17.06 -0.17
C LEU A 131 0.23 -16.85 -1.44
N PRO A 132 0.23 -15.62 -2.00
CA PRO A 132 1.15 -15.24 -3.05
C PRO A 132 2.62 -15.45 -2.64
N LYS A 133 3.47 -15.78 -3.61
CA LYS A 133 4.90 -16.06 -3.37
C LYS A 133 5.69 -14.88 -2.78
N GLU A 134 5.15 -13.68 -2.89
CA GLU A 134 5.74 -12.44 -2.40
C GLU A 134 5.57 -12.25 -0.89
N VAL A 135 4.65 -12.99 -0.29
CA VAL A 135 4.34 -12.90 1.15
C VAL A 135 5.20 -13.91 1.92
N LYS A 136 6.03 -13.41 2.80
CA LYS A 136 6.76 -14.25 3.76
C LYS A 136 5.88 -14.54 4.96
N VAL A 137 5.84 -15.82 5.33
CA VAL A 137 4.99 -16.31 6.41
C VAL A 137 5.83 -16.98 7.47
N GLU A 138 5.60 -16.61 8.72
CA GLU A 138 6.15 -17.30 9.88
C GLU A 138 5.01 -17.61 10.84
N THR A 139 4.99 -18.85 11.31
CA THR A 139 4.01 -19.30 12.32
C THR A 139 4.71 -19.67 13.60
N LYS A 140 4.17 -19.23 14.74
CA LYS A 140 4.60 -19.66 16.08
C LYS A 140 3.42 -20.26 16.81
N SER A 141 3.55 -21.52 17.21
CA SER A 141 2.54 -22.22 17.97
C SER A 141 3.23 -22.91 19.18
N GLU A 142 3.15 -22.28 20.34
CA GLU A 142 3.73 -22.78 21.57
C GLU A 142 2.64 -23.38 22.47
N ARG A 143 3.01 -24.35 23.34
CA ARG A 143 2.06 -24.91 24.31
C ARG A 143 1.64 -23.84 25.31
N ASN A 144 0.36 -23.71 25.56
CA ASN A 144 -0.28 -22.72 26.45
C ASN A 144 -0.20 -21.25 26.03
N GLN A 145 0.16 -20.98 24.78
CA GLN A 145 0.08 -19.64 24.18
C GLN A 145 -0.82 -19.67 22.95
N ASN A 146 -1.42 -18.53 22.65
CA ASN A 146 -2.20 -18.40 21.43
C ASN A 146 -1.28 -18.51 20.21
N PRO A 147 -1.66 -19.27 19.18
CA PRO A 147 -0.90 -19.33 17.95
C PRO A 147 -0.78 -17.96 17.30
N VAL A 148 0.42 -17.63 16.84
CA VAL A 148 0.73 -16.35 16.21
C VAL A 148 1.17 -16.57 14.77
N LEU A 149 0.57 -15.83 13.86
CA LEU A 149 0.89 -15.78 12.45
C LEU A 149 1.51 -14.43 12.12
N MET A 150 2.73 -14.43 11.62
CA MET A 150 3.41 -13.23 11.15
C MET A 150 3.49 -13.24 9.63
N LEU A 151 3.03 -12.17 9.02
CA LEU A 151 3.05 -11.94 7.58
C LEU A 151 3.95 -10.74 7.29
N GLU A 152 4.84 -10.87 6.32
CA GLU A 152 5.68 -9.76 5.82
C GLU A 152 5.60 -9.71 4.30
N CYS A 153 5.33 -8.51 3.77
CA CYS A 153 5.26 -8.25 2.33
C CYS A 153 5.73 -6.82 2.01
N CYS A 154 6.12 -6.59 0.75
CA CYS A 154 6.39 -5.24 0.25
C CYS A 154 5.10 -4.51 -0.17
N ASP A 155 4.03 -5.21 -0.49
CA ASP A 155 2.72 -4.62 -0.74
C ASP A 155 1.85 -4.66 0.54
N LYS A 156 0.90 -3.69 0.65
CA LYS A 156 0.11 -3.49 1.88
C LYS A 156 -1.17 -4.28 1.89
#